data_6a0193bbed5fcb2e7834a04cd22c106f
#
_entry.id   6a0193bbed5fcb2e7834a04cd22c106f
#
_cell.length_a   1.000
_cell.length_b   1.000
_cell.length_c   1.000
_cell.angle_alpha   90.00
_cell.angle_beta   90.00
_cell.angle_gamma   90.00
#
_symmetry.space_group_name_H-M   'P 1'
#
loop_
_entity.id
_entity.type
_entity.pdbx_description
1 polymer ?
#
loop_
_entity_poly.entity_id
_entity_poly.type
_entity_poly.pdbx_seq_one_letter_code
_entity_poly.pdbx_strand_id
1 'polypeptide(L)'
;MNDLTTKNELITEDAMNASQQEMLEVELFLNENYLFRRNVLRGKVEFKNKSDEPEAEWRVLTETAKMSIILRAKREQVCESGSPKTDIKDYLDSDEIPTFDPVADYFSRLPKWDGQNHVGKLFGRLPGVDSELEGYLSTWMRSMVAHWLQMDTLHGNECVPTLIGAQGCGKTTFLARMLPKCLRVYYMDHLNLSNKNDKEMALTNNLLVNLDELDAIKPGQHAALKQTLSKSRVNGRPIYGASQEDRPRYTSFVATTNNPHPLTDTTGSRRYICITIPKGQYIDNAGEIDYEQLYAQVLYELTEQKAPYWFNNEEVARIQQLNVSYMAKKDMADMVNICFRKPKEGEVARSLNCNSLMEIITREFPTIQNTHSTKIYLGRTMKALGYESTEWGHIPHYKVIPLLAA
;
A
#
# COMPACT_ATOMS: atom_id res chain seq x y z
N MET A 1 -40.60 0.38 33.55
CA MET A 1 -39.99 0.13 34.84
C MET A 1 -39.81 -1.37 34.98
N ASN A 2 -38.70 -1.91 34.54
CA ASN A 2 -38.26 -3.26 34.87
C ASN A 2 -36.77 -3.19 35.12
N ASP A 3 -36.50 -3.40 36.38
CA ASP A 3 -35.21 -3.41 37.02
C ASP A 3 -34.35 -4.57 36.43
N LEU A 4 -33.35 -4.25 35.65
CA LEU A 4 -32.26 -5.15 35.34
C LEU A 4 -31.11 -4.86 36.30
N THR A 5 -31.31 -5.22 37.56
CA THR A 5 -30.22 -5.37 38.51
C THR A 5 -29.38 -6.59 38.10
N THR A 6 -28.26 -6.33 37.47
CA THR A 6 -27.20 -7.29 37.22
C THR A 6 -26.69 -7.84 38.54
N LYS A 7 -26.99 -9.11 38.81
CA LYS A 7 -26.33 -9.88 39.86
C LYS A 7 -24.86 -10.09 39.50
N ASN A 8 -24.00 -9.17 39.88
CA ASN A 8 -22.62 -9.48 40.17
C ASN A 8 -22.60 -9.95 41.64
N GLU A 9 -22.95 -11.20 41.88
CA GLU A 9 -22.60 -11.86 43.14
C GLU A 9 -21.07 -11.98 43.10
N LEU A 10 -20.40 -11.16 43.90
CA LEU A 10 -19.02 -11.36 44.29
C LEU A 10 -18.92 -12.77 44.90
N ILE A 11 -18.41 -13.72 44.14
CA ILE A 11 -18.08 -15.05 44.64
C ILE A 11 -17.01 -14.78 45.72
N THR A 12 -17.32 -15.03 46.98
CA THR A 12 -16.34 -14.92 48.07
C THR A 12 -15.28 -16.01 47.86
N GLU A 13 -14.01 -15.74 48.22
CA GLU A 13 -12.88 -16.67 48.07
C GLU A 13 -13.19 -18.08 48.64
N ASP A 14 -13.96 -18.17 49.70
CA ASP A 14 -14.39 -19.43 50.33
C ASP A 14 -15.37 -20.29 49.50
N ALA A 15 -15.87 -19.78 48.37
CA ALA A 15 -16.83 -20.46 47.49
C ALA A 15 -16.22 -20.93 46.15
N MET A 16 -14.95 -20.60 45.90
CA MET A 16 -14.27 -20.95 44.65
C MET A 16 -13.75 -22.40 44.70
N ASN A 17 -13.88 -23.12 43.58
CA ASN A 17 -13.19 -24.40 43.45
C ASN A 17 -11.70 -24.19 43.13
N ALA A 18 -10.88 -25.25 43.27
CA ALA A 18 -9.44 -25.16 43.07
C ALA A 18 -9.03 -24.62 41.72
N SER A 19 -9.74 -24.95 40.64
CA SER A 19 -9.45 -24.43 39.28
C SER A 19 -9.74 -22.93 39.16
N GLN A 20 -10.78 -22.43 39.82
CA GLN A 20 -11.08 -21.01 39.85
C GLN A 20 -10.05 -20.22 40.67
N GLN A 21 -9.54 -20.80 41.77
CA GLN A 21 -8.48 -20.19 42.55
C GLN A 21 -7.17 -20.10 41.74
N GLU A 22 -6.76 -21.19 41.06
CA GLU A 22 -5.57 -21.18 40.20
C GLU A 22 -5.67 -20.16 39.06
N MET A 23 -6.83 -20.03 38.42
CA MET A 23 -7.06 -19.03 37.40
C MET A 23 -6.90 -17.60 37.95
N LEU A 24 -7.48 -17.31 39.11
CA LEU A 24 -7.34 -16.01 39.77
C LEU A 24 -5.87 -15.70 40.14
N GLU A 25 -5.13 -16.67 40.63
CA GLU A 25 -3.70 -16.52 40.96
C GLU A 25 -2.88 -16.21 39.70
N VAL A 26 -3.20 -16.84 38.56
CA VAL A 26 -2.58 -16.54 37.28
C VAL A 26 -2.90 -15.12 36.83
N GLU A 27 -4.15 -14.69 36.92
CA GLU A 27 -4.56 -13.32 36.56
C GLU A 27 -3.86 -12.27 37.44
N LEU A 28 -3.81 -12.51 38.76
CA LEU A 28 -3.08 -11.63 39.69
C LEU A 28 -1.60 -11.56 39.36
N PHE A 29 -0.93 -12.71 39.14
CA PHE A 29 0.47 -12.74 38.71
C PHE A 29 0.69 -11.94 37.43
N LEU A 30 -0.15 -12.12 36.41
CA LEU A 30 -0.03 -11.41 35.14
C LEU A 30 -0.23 -9.90 35.33
N ASN A 31 -1.27 -9.52 36.08
CA ASN A 31 -1.62 -8.12 36.33
C ASN A 31 -0.62 -7.41 37.25
N GLU A 32 0.05 -8.11 38.18
CA GLU A 32 1.08 -7.52 39.03
C GLU A 32 2.38 -7.26 38.27
N ASN A 33 2.75 -8.14 37.35
CA ASN A 33 4.07 -8.13 36.71
C ASN A 33 4.11 -7.52 35.33
N TYR A 34 2.98 -7.50 34.60
CA TYR A 34 2.95 -7.12 33.21
C TYR A 34 1.82 -6.10 32.93
N LEU A 35 2.02 -5.32 31.88
CA LEU A 35 0.99 -4.56 31.22
C LEU A 35 0.79 -5.17 29.83
N PHE A 36 -0.45 -5.42 29.45
CA PHE A 36 -0.80 -5.96 28.15
C PHE A 36 -1.73 -5.00 27.41
N ARG A 37 -1.66 -5.02 26.08
CA ARG A 37 -2.63 -4.37 25.20
C ARG A 37 -2.73 -5.12 23.87
N ARG A 38 -3.89 -5.13 23.25
CA ARG A 38 -4.13 -5.74 21.94
C ARG A 38 -4.10 -4.67 20.87
N ASN A 39 -3.06 -4.67 20.05
CA ASN A 39 -2.89 -3.74 18.95
C ASN A 39 -3.86 -4.09 17.81
N VAL A 40 -4.81 -3.20 17.50
CA VAL A 40 -5.88 -3.45 16.51
C VAL A 40 -5.37 -3.55 15.08
N LEU A 41 -4.30 -2.80 14.70
CA LEU A 41 -3.71 -2.89 13.38
C LEU A 41 -3.00 -4.22 13.13
N ARG A 42 -2.24 -4.68 14.11
CA ARG A 42 -1.45 -5.93 14.01
C ARG A 42 -2.21 -7.18 14.42
N GLY A 43 -3.34 -7.01 15.13
CA GLY A 43 -4.07 -8.11 15.73
C GLY A 43 -3.24 -8.92 16.74
N LYS A 44 -2.21 -8.31 17.33
CA LYS A 44 -1.28 -8.97 18.26
C LYS A 44 -1.32 -8.31 19.62
N VAL A 45 -1.12 -9.12 20.64
CA VAL A 45 -0.89 -8.64 22.00
C VAL A 45 0.52 -8.05 22.08
N GLU A 46 0.62 -6.88 22.68
CA GLU A 46 1.88 -6.22 23.06
C GLU A 46 1.96 -6.18 24.58
N PHE A 47 3.17 -6.21 25.11
CA PHE A 47 3.40 -6.20 26.55
C PHE A 47 4.63 -5.39 26.94
N LYS A 48 4.68 -4.97 28.19
CA LYS A 48 5.87 -4.52 28.91
C LYS A 48 5.80 -4.95 30.36
N ASN A 49 6.96 -5.06 31.03
CA ASN A 49 6.94 -5.35 32.46
C ASN A 49 6.50 -4.09 33.23
N LYS A 50 5.78 -4.26 34.33
CA LYS A 50 5.45 -3.12 35.19
C LYS A 50 6.66 -2.47 35.86
N SER A 51 7.77 -3.23 35.99
CA SER A 51 9.05 -2.72 36.47
C SER A 51 9.83 -1.90 35.42
N ASP A 52 9.42 -1.93 34.16
CA ASP A 52 10.08 -1.13 33.12
C ASP A 52 9.73 0.36 33.32
N GLU A 53 10.60 1.26 32.84
CA GLU A 53 10.34 2.71 32.84
C GLU A 53 9.02 3.03 32.12
N PRO A 54 8.28 4.10 32.51
CA PRO A 54 7.01 4.45 31.89
C PRO A 54 7.10 4.61 30.36
N GLU A 55 8.21 5.17 29.87
CA GLU A 55 8.49 5.39 28.45
C GLU A 55 9.04 4.15 27.73
N ALA A 56 9.22 3.02 28.42
CA ALA A 56 9.71 1.78 27.82
C ALA A 56 8.81 1.36 26.64
N GLU A 57 9.45 0.90 25.59
CA GLU A 57 8.74 0.48 24.37
C GLU A 57 7.90 -0.77 24.61
N TRP A 58 6.70 -0.78 24.06
CA TRP A 58 5.85 -1.95 24.02
C TRP A 58 6.44 -2.99 23.06
N ARG A 59 6.56 -4.22 23.54
CA ARG A 59 7.11 -5.35 22.79
C ARG A 59 5.99 -6.27 22.33
N VAL A 60 6.06 -6.75 21.09
CA VAL A 60 5.11 -7.77 20.60
C VAL A 60 5.30 -9.05 21.43
N LEU A 61 4.20 -9.59 21.93
CA LEU A 61 4.18 -10.87 22.65
C LEU A 61 4.40 -12.01 21.65
N THR A 62 5.67 -12.36 21.43
CA THR A 62 6.06 -13.52 20.62
C THR A 62 5.82 -14.82 21.39
N GLU A 63 5.79 -15.96 20.68
CA GLU A 63 5.70 -17.27 21.35
C GLU A 63 6.87 -17.48 22.35
N THR A 64 8.06 -16.99 22.02
CA THR A 64 9.21 -17.04 22.93
C THR A 64 8.97 -16.20 24.18
N ALA A 65 8.46 -14.98 24.06
CA ALA A 65 8.13 -14.12 25.19
C ALA A 65 7.03 -14.74 26.06
N LYS A 66 5.97 -15.29 25.43
CA LYS A 66 4.89 -16.02 26.11
C LYS A 66 5.43 -17.21 26.92
N MET A 67 6.34 -18.01 26.32
CA MET A 67 6.98 -19.12 27.04
C MET A 67 7.84 -18.65 28.20
N SER A 68 8.50 -17.50 28.10
CA SER A 68 9.26 -16.90 29.19
C SER A 68 8.37 -16.51 30.37
N ILE A 69 7.19 -15.95 30.09
CA ILE A 69 6.17 -15.64 31.11
C ILE A 69 5.69 -16.94 31.81
N ILE A 70 5.35 -17.98 31.04
CA ILE A 70 4.93 -19.27 31.56
C ILE A 70 6.02 -19.91 32.46
N LEU A 71 7.29 -19.87 32.02
CA LEU A 71 8.39 -20.39 32.79
C LEU A 71 8.61 -19.60 34.08
N ARG A 72 8.41 -18.29 34.06
CA ARG A 72 8.46 -17.47 35.29
C ARG A 72 7.34 -17.83 36.24
N ALA A 73 6.09 -17.92 35.79
CA ALA A 73 4.97 -18.35 36.61
C ALA A 73 5.19 -19.71 37.26
N LYS A 74 5.77 -20.67 36.51
CA LYS A 74 6.15 -21.99 37.09
C LYS A 74 7.23 -21.90 38.17
N ARG A 75 8.25 -21.06 37.98
CA ARG A 75 9.32 -20.89 38.98
C ARG A 75 8.82 -20.21 40.25
N GLU A 76 7.88 -19.31 40.12
CA GLU A 76 7.24 -18.60 41.23
C GLU A 76 6.09 -19.41 41.86
N GLN A 77 5.82 -20.62 41.34
CA GLN A 77 4.80 -21.56 41.88
C GLN A 77 3.40 -20.92 41.93
N VAL A 78 3.03 -20.18 40.88
CA VAL A 78 1.73 -19.47 40.79
C VAL A 78 0.53 -20.43 40.85
N CYS A 79 0.69 -21.69 40.43
CA CYS A 79 -0.34 -22.74 40.55
C CYS A 79 0.18 -23.84 41.41
N GLU A 80 -0.64 -24.31 42.36
CA GLU A 80 -0.27 -25.40 43.30
C GLU A 80 -0.21 -26.76 42.60
N SER A 81 -1.14 -27.05 41.69
CA SER A 81 -1.37 -28.40 41.16
C SER A 81 -1.19 -28.56 39.66
N GLY A 82 -0.81 -27.56 38.94
CA GLY A 82 -0.87 -27.66 37.51
C GLY A 82 0.19 -26.91 36.73
N SER A 83 -0.13 -26.68 35.45
CA SER A 83 0.67 -25.85 34.59
C SER A 83 -0.11 -24.57 34.26
N PRO A 84 0.39 -23.38 34.58
CA PRO A 84 -0.30 -22.12 34.33
C PRO A 84 -0.41 -21.80 32.80
N LYS A 85 0.00 -22.72 31.96
CA LYS A 85 0.11 -22.51 30.51
C LYS A 85 -1.24 -22.25 29.87
N THR A 86 -2.27 -23.02 30.24
CA THR A 86 -3.61 -22.90 29.63
C THR A 86 -4.26 -21.62 30.11
N ASP A 87 -4.24 -21.32 31.39
CA ASP A 87 -4.86 -20.14 31.98
C ASP A 87 -4.19 -18.85 31.48
N ILE A 88 -2.86 -18.82 31.38
CA ILE A 88 -2.11 -17.72 30.78
C ILE A 88 -2.52 -17.52 29.30
N LYS A 89 -2.69 -18.62 28.56
CA LYS A 89 -3.11 -18.53 27.16
C LYS A 89 -4.53 -18.00 27.05
N ASP A 90 -5.45 -18.53 27.84
CA ASP A 90 -6.86 -18.16 27.80
C ASP A 90 -7.05 -16.70 28.22
N TYR A 91 -6.33 -16.22 29.23
CA TYR A 91 -6.28 -14.79 29.60
C TYR A 91 -5.76 -13.91 28.44
N LEU A 92 -4.65 -14.30 27.81
CA LEU A 92 -4.04 -13.52 26.73
C LEU A 92 -4.89 -13.52 25.43
N ASP A 93 -5.71 -14.54 25.23
CA ASP A 93 -6.60 -14.66 24.06
C ASP A 93 -7.99 -14.05 24.32
N SER A 94 -8.33 -13.74 25.60
CA SER A 94 -9.60 -13.17 26.03
C SER A 94 -9.72 -11.66 25.71
N ASP A 95 -10.90 -11.10 25.94
CA ASP A 95 -11.20 -9.66 25.87
C ASP A 95 -10.82 -8.87 27.13
N GLU A 96 -10.27 -9.55 28.16
CA GLU A 96 -9.64 -8.90 29.31
C GLU A 96 -8.43 -8.03 28.94
N ILE A 97 -7.78 -8.34 27.82
CA ILE A 97 -6.68 -7.53 27.28
C ILE A 97 -7.23 -6.29 26.57
N PRO A 98 -6.97 -5.07 27.10
CA PRO A 98 -7.50 -3.84 26.53
C PRO A 98 -7.02 -3.63 25.08
N THR A 99 -7.91 -3.19 24.22
CA THR A 99 -7.59 -2.83 22.85
C THR A 99 -6.80 -1.53 22.79
N PHE A 100 -5.86 -1.46 21.87
CA PHE A 100 -5.05 -0.27 21.60
C PHE A 100 -5.06 0.04 20.11
N ASP A 101 -5.59 1.19 19.76
CA ASP A 101 -5.53 1.73 18.42
C ASP A 101 -4.39 2.77 18.33
N PRO A 102 -3.28 2.45 17.65
CA PRO A 102 -2.14 3.36 17.55
C PRO A 102 -2.43 4.63 16.75
N VAL A 103 -3.40 4.58 15.83
CA VAL A 103 -3.84 5.75 15.07
C VAL A 103 -4.69 6.66 15.95
N ALA A 104 -5.73 6.12 16.57
CA ALA A 104 -6.58 6.87 17.47
C ALA A 104 -5.79 7.52 18.62
N ASP A 105 -4.84 6.77 19.20
CA ASP A 105 -3.95 7.26 20.25
C ASP A 105 -3.07 8.42 19.75
N TYR A 106 -2.48 8.31 18.56
CA TYR A 106 -1.67 9.37 17.97
C TYR A 106 -2.50 10.64 17.69
N PHE A 107 -3.64 10.49 17.02
CA PHE A 107 -4.50 11.61 16.65
C PHE A 107 -5.16 12.30 17.86
N SER A 108 -5.43 11.57 18.94
CA SER A 108 -6.00 12.14 20.19
C SER A 108 -5.05 13.11 20.89
N ARG A 109 -3.75 13.02 20.63
CA ARG A 109 -2.71 13.84 21.25
C ARG A 109 -2.21 14.99 20.36
N LEU A 110 -2.76 15.13 19.16
CA LEU A 110 -2.34 16.20 18.26
C LEU A 110 -2.71 17.57 18.83
N PRO A 111 -1.84 18.57 18.73
CA PRO A 111 -2.15 19.94 19.05
C PRO A 111 -3.16 20.52 18.05
N LYS A 112 -3.69 21.68 18.36
CA LYS A 112 -4.46 22.45 17.39
C LYS A 112 -3.53 22.91 16.26
N TRP A 113 -4.01 22.83 15.02
CA TRP A 113 -3.26 23.31 13.85
C TRP A 113 -2.95 24.81 13.95
N ASP A 114 -1.74 25.18 13.63
CA ASP A 114 -1.19 26.55 13.71
C ASP A 114 -1.57 27.45 12.51
N GLY A 115 -2.26 26.89 11.51
CA GLY A 115 -2.66 27.60 10.29
C GLY A 115 -1.61 27.65 9.20
N GLN A 116 -0.42 27.02 9.38
CA GLN A 116 0.63 26.97 8.35
C GLN A 116 0.46 25.76 7.44
N ASN A 117 0.91 25.87 6.19
CA ASN A 117 0.88 24.76 5.22
C ASN A 117 2.04 23.79 5.43
N HIS A 118 1.90 22.86 6.39
CA HIS A 118 2.90 21.83 6.69
C HIS A 118 2.92 20.72 5.63
N VAL A 119 1.78 20.45 4.97
CA VAL A 119 1.69 19.52 3.84
C VAL A 119 2.51 20.05 2.66
N GLY A 120 2.39 21.34 2.33
CA GLY A 120 3.21 21.98 1.31
C GLY A 120 4.70 21.99 1.69
N LYS A 121 5.04 22.22 2.97
CA LYS A 121 6.43 22.12 3.45
C LYS A 121 7.00 20.69 3.29
N LEU A 122 6.17 19.65 3.52
CA LEU A 122 6.58 18.25 3.32
C LEU A 122 6.88 17.97 1.85
N PHE A 123 5.93 18.25 0.96
CA PHE A 123 6.07 17.93 -0.46
C PHE A 123 6.98 18.89 -1.21
N GLY A 124 7.20 20.11 -0.71
CA GLY A 124 8.20 21.03 -1.22
C GLY A 124 9.65 20.53 -1.08
N ARG A 125 9.89 19.46 -0.32
CA ARG A 125 11.19 18.75 -0.25
C ARG A 125 11.48 17.91 -1.49
N LEU A 126 10.46 17.66 -2.31
CA LEU A 126 10.57 16.90 -3.56
C LEU A 126 10.89 17.86 -4.71
N PRO A 127 12.11 17.83 -5.25
CA PRO A 127 12.40 18.58 -6.47
C PRO A 127 11.45 18.15 -7.59
N GLY A 128 10.87 19.12 -8.31
CA GLY A 128 9.95 18.87 -9.41
C GLY A 128 8.46 18.83 -9.03
N VAL A 129 8.10 19.10 -7.79
CA VAL A 129 6.72 19.33 -7.38
C VAL A 129 6.36 20.80 -7.63
N ASP A 130 5.35 21.03 -8.46
CA ASP A 130 4.70 22.32 -8.68
C ASP A 130 3.40 22.44 -7.87
N SER A 131 2.71 23.55 -7.99
CA SER A 131 1.46 23.79 -7.26
C SER A 131 0.31 22.84 -7.66
N GLU A 132 0.28 22.36 -8.92
CA GLU A 132 -0.72 21.38 -9.37
C GLU A 132 -0.47 20.02 -8.68
N LEU A 133 0.76 19.53 -8.70
CA LEU A 133 1.15 18.30 -8.01
C LEU A 133 1.00 18.40 -6.50
N GLU A 134 1.33 19.53 -5.89
CA GLU A 134 1.10 19.77 -4.46
C GLU A 134 -0.37 19.61 -4.09
N GLY A 135 -1.28 20.15 -4.92
CA GLY A 135 -2.73 19.99 -4.74
C GLY A 135 -3.16 18.51 -4.75
N TYR A 136 -2.67 17.72 -5.71
CA TYR A 136 -2.96 16.28 -5.77
C TYR A 136 -2.36 15.52 -4.58
N LEU A 137 -1.16 15.83 -4.17
CA LEU A 137 -0.51 15.20 -3.03
C LEU A 137 -1.23 15.55 -1.71
N SER A 138 -1.75 16.77 -1.58
CA SER A 138 -2.57 17.20 -0.44
C SER A 138 -3.90 16.41 -0.38
N THR A 139 -4.57 16.25 -1.51
CA THR A 139 -5.79 15.42 -1.61
C THR A 139 -5.49 13.95 -1.27
N TRP A 140 -4.39 13.41 -1.81
CA TRP A 140 -3.96 12.05 -1.50
C TRP A 140 -3.63 11.87 -0.01
N MET A 141 -2.99 12.86 0.61
CA MET A 141 -2.66 12.79 2.05
C MET A 141 -3.91 12.83 2.93
N ARG A 142 -4.91 13.65 2.57
CA ARG A 142 -6.22 13.61 3.21
C ARG A 142 -6.89 12.26 3.05
N SER A 143 -6.86 11.67 1.86
CA SER A 143 -7.38 10.32 1.62
C SER A 143 -6.68 9.27 2.49
N MET A 144 -5.36 9.34 2.62
CA MET A 144 -4.57 8.45 3.48
C MET A 144 -5.04 8.54 4.95
N VAL A 145 -5.13 9.74 5.48
CA VAL A 145 -5.56 9.96 6.87
C VAL A 145 -7.04 9.60 7.08
N ALA A 146 -7.92 9.89 6.11
CA ALA A 146 -9.34 9.49 6.17
C ALA A 146 -9.49 7.96 6.29
N HIS A 147 -8.65 7.18 5.58
CA HIS A 147 -8.63 5.72 5.71
C HIS A 147 -8.07 5.27 7.07
N TRP A 148 -7.04 5.92 7.59
CA TRP A 148 -6.53 5.63 8.93
C TRP A 148 -7.58 5.83 10.02
N LEU A 149 -8.38 6.90 9.90
CA LEU A 149 -9.46 7.24 10.82
C LEU A 149 -10.78 6.52 10.52
N GLN A 150 -10.82 5.63 9.52
CA GLN A 150 -12.01 4.89 9.09
C GLN A 150 -13.19 5.80 8.71
N MET A 151 -12.91 7.00 8.21
CA MET A 151 -13.92 7.96 7.76
C MET A 151 -14.59 7.51 6.44
N ASP A 152 -13.89 6.72 5.62
CA ASP A 152 -14.42 6.10 4.40
C ASP A 152 -14.21 4.59 4.44
N THR A 153 -15.32 3.85 4.37
CA THR A 153 -15.33 2.39 4.34
C THR A 153 -15.87 1.84 3.01
N LEU A 154 -16.25 2.71 2.08
CA LEU A 154 -16.84 2.34 0.79
C LEU A 154 -15.83 2.41 -0.34
N HIS A 155 -14.86 3.33 -0.27
CA HIS A 155 -13.86 3.55 -1.31
C HIS A 155 -12.47 3.20 -0.81
N GLY A 156 -11.57 2.82 -1.71
CA GLY A 156 -10.16 2.67 -1.42
C GLY A 156 -9.39 3.92 -1.86
N ASN A 157 -8.29 4.28 -1.18
CA ASN A 157 -7.35 5.24 -1.73
C ASN A 157 -6.60 4.58 -2.90
N GLU A 158 -7.12 4.75 -4.12
CA GLU A 158 -6.59 4.11 -5.33
C GLU A 158 -5.35 4.80 -5.88
N CYS A 159 -5.11 6.06 -5.51
CA CYS A 159 -4.01 6.84 -6.05
C CYS A 159 -2.69 6.53 -5.35
N VAL A 160 -1.62 6.51 -6.15
CA VAL A 160 -0.27 6.10 -5.75
C VAL A 160 0.73 7.18 -6.15
N PRO A 161 1.13 8.08 -5.24
CA PRO A 161 2.27 8.96 -5.47
C PRO A 161 3.50 8.14 -5.84
N THR A 162 4.10 8.44 -6.99
CA THR A 162 5.16 7.64 -7.59
C THR A 162 6.40 8.49 -7.80
N LEU A 163 7.46 8.23 -7.03
CA LEU A 163 8.72 8.96 -7.14
C LEU A 163 9.63 8.32 -8.18
N ILE A 164 9.92 9.07 -9.24
CA ILE A 164 10.72 8.65 -10.37
C ILE A 164 12.05 9.40 -10.33
N GLY A 165 13.18 8.70 -10.34
CA GLY A 165 14.48 9.36 -10.31
C GLY A 165 15.64 8.39 -10.14
N ALA A 166 16.86 8.91 -10.24
CA ALA A 166 18.08 8.11 -10.14
C ALA A 166 18.17 7.32 -8.81
N GLN A 167 18.90 6.23 -8.82
CA GLN A 167 19.24 5.50 -7.61
C GLN A 167 19.99 6.41 -6.64
N GLY A 168 19.68 6.31 -5.35
CA GLY A 168 20.35 7.08 -4.30
C GLY A 168 19.86 8.52 -4.12
N CYS A 169 18.87 9.02 -4.89
CA CYS A 169 18.34 10.38 -4.72
C CYS A 169 17.41 10.56 -3.50
N GLY A 170 17.23 9.55 -2.65
CA GLY A 170 16.52 9.65 -1.37
C GLY A 170 15.03 9.28 -1.40
N LYS A 171 14.51 8.65 -2.47
CA LYS A 171 13.08 8.31 -2.64
C LYS A 171 12.50 7.47 -1.49
N THR A 172 13.05 6.29 -1.27
CA THR A 172 12.55 5.34 -0.25
C THR A 172 12.66 5.93 1.16
N THR A 173 13.75 6.65 1.44
CA THR A 173 13.94 7.36 2.71
C THR A 173 12.86 8.41 2.95
N PHE A 174 12.53 9.22 1.94
CA PHE A 174 11.47 10.22 2.03
C PHE A 174 10.12 9.58 2.34
N LEU A 175 9.75 8.52 1.62
CA LEU A 175 8.48 7.84 1.82
C LEU A 175 8.34 7.23 3.21
N ALA A 176 9.40 6.59 3.72
CA ALA A 176 9.40 6.08 5.09
C ALA A 176 9.29 7.19 6.16
N ARG A 177 9.82 8.39 5.86
CA ARG A 177 9.74 9.55 6.74
C ARG A 177 8.40 10.29 6.67
N MET A 178 7.50 9.94 5.79
CA MET A 178 6.14 10.48 5.81
C MET A 178 5.40 10.09 7.11
N LEU A 179 5.69 8.92 7.66
CA LEU A 179 5.11 8.49 8.93
C LEU A 179 5.89 9.03 10.14
N PRO A 180 5.20 9.51 11.19
CA PRO A 180 5.84 9.86 12.44
C PRO A 180 6.53 8.65 13.06
N LYS A 181 7.56 8.90 13.88
CA LYS A 181 8.42 7.82 14.39
C LYS A 181 7.64 6.70 15.07
N CYS A 182 6.61 7.04 15.85
CA CYS A 182 5.76 6.07 16.57
C CYS A 182 4.88 5.21 15.63
N LEU A 183 4.51 5.72 14.45
CA LEU A 183 3.71 4.99 13.45
C LEU A 183 4.56 4.37 12.34
N ARG A 184 5.87 4.62 12.31
CA ARG A 184 6.76 4.11 11.25
C ARG A 184 6.90 2.60 11.23
N VAL A 185 6.59 1.92 12.31
CA VAL A 185 6.54 0.46 12.38
C VAL A 185 5.43 -0.15 11.50
N TYR A 186 4.49 0.66 11.03
CA TYR A 186 3.42 0.28 10.08
C TYR A 186 3.74 0.69 8.64
N TYR A 187 4.98 1.04 8.35
CA TYR A 187 5.50 1.20 6.99
C TYR A 187 5.98 -0.15 6.46
N MET A 188 5.63 -0.46 5.23
CA MET A 188 6.12 -1.63 4.51
C MET A 188 6.78 -1.16 3.21
N ASP A 189 8.01 -1.60 2.93
CA ASP A 189 8.79 -1.19 1.76
C ASP A 189 8.75 -2.20 0.59
N HIS A 190 8.13 -3.36 0.80
CA HIS A 190 7.99 -4.37 -0.24
C HIS A 190 6.69 -5.16 -0.08
N LEU A 191 5.95 -5.34 -1.18
CA LEU A 191 4.70 -6.11 -1.23
C LEU A 191 4.81 -7.29 -2.20
N ASN A 192 4.59 -8.49 -1.70
CA ASN A 192 4.47 -9.68 -2.55
C ASN A 192 3.06 -9.76 -3.18
N LEU A 193 2.95 -9.33 -4.43
CA LEU A 193 1.70 -9.32 -5.18
C LEU A 193 1.22 -10.72 -5.59
N SER A 194 2.05 -11.75 -5.51
CA SER A 194 1.70 -13.12 -5.90
C SER A 194 0.94 -13.86 -4.80
N ASN A 195 1.08 -13.46 -3.54
CA ASN A 195 0.43 -14.09 -2.40
C ASN A 195 -0.82 -13.31 -1.99
N LYS A 196 -1.97 -13.99 -1.93
CA LYS A 196 -3.24 -13.37 -1.51
C LYS A 196 -3.19 -12.89 -0.07
N ASN A 197 -2.65 -13.70 0.84
CA ASN A 197 -2.60 -13.37 2.27
C ASN A 197 -1.69 -12.18 2.53
N ASP A 198 -0.54 -12.08 1.85
CA ASP A 198 0.38 -10.94 1.98
C ASP A 198 -0.30 -9.64 1.56
N LYS A 199 -1.08 -9.66 0.47
CA LYS A 199 -1.87 -8.50 0.03
C LYS A 199 -2.95 -8.09 1.05
N GLU A 200 -3.66 -9.05 1.61
CA GLU A 200 -4.70 -8.80 2.60
C GLU A 200 -4.09 -8.25 3.90
N MET A 201 -3.00 -8.84 4.36
CA MET A 201 -2.25 -8.34 5.53
C MET A 201 -1.65 -6.95 5.26
N ALA A 202 -1.12 -6.70 4.06
CA ALA A 202 -0.63 -5.38 3.72
C ALA A 202 -1.72 -4.33 3.87
N LEU A 203 -2.94 -4.60 3.43
CA LEU A 203 -4.08 -3.67 3.51
C LEU A 203 -4.55 -3.40 4.94
N THR A 204 -4.47 -4.37 5.84
CA THR A 204 -5.06 -4.28 7.19
C THR A 204 -4.05 -3.94 8.28
N ASN A 205 -2.77 -4.31 8.11
CA ASN A 205 -1.78 -4.25 9.17
C ASN A 205 -0.75 -3.13 8.99
N ASN A 206 -0.85 -2.37 7.90
CA ASN A 206 0.06 -1.27 7.59
C ASN A 206 -0.71 0.03 7.33
N LEU A 207 -0.04 1.15 7.50
CA LEU A 207 -0.55 2.49 7.21
C LEU A 207 -0.09 2.98 5.84
N LEU A 208 1.14 2.64 5.46
CA LEU A 208 1.74 3.04 4.19
C LEU A 208 2.58 1.90 3.63
N VAL A 209 2.33 1.54 2.37
CA VAL A 209 3.07 0.50 1.64
C VAL A 209 3.75 1.10 0.42
N ASN A 210 5.06 0.90 0.31
CA ASN A 210 5.82 1.28 -0.87
C ASN A 210 5.85 0.13 -1.87
N LEU A 211 5.45 0.42 -3.10
CA LEU A 211 5.67 -0.44 -4.25
C LEU A 211 7.05 -0.10 -4.82
N ASP A 212 8.09 -0.66 -4.21
CA ASP A 212 9.46 -0.43 -4.67
C ASP A 212 9.68 -1.09 -6.03
N GLU A 213 10.47 -0.43 -6.88
CA GLU A 213 10.70 -0.86 -8.27
C GLU A 213 9.40 -1.14 -9.03
N LEU A 214 8.51 -0.14 -9.12
CA LEU A 214 7.18 -0.26 -9.75
C LEU A 214 7.22 -0.92 -11.14
N ASP A 215 8.27 -0.69 -11.90
CA ASP A 215 8.50 -1.25 -13.24
C ASP A 215 8.91 -2.74 -13.22
N ALA A 216 9.31 -3.30 -12.08
CA ALA A 216 9.57 -4.73 -11.93
C ALA A 216 8.28 -5.56 -11.79
N ILE A 217 7.12 -4.92 -11.62
CA ILE A 217 5.82 -5.59 -11.53
C ILE A 217 5.47 -6.20 -12.88
N LYS A 218 5.37 -7.52 -12.92
CA LYS A 218 5.08 -8.28 -14.14
C LYS A 218 3.69 -7.97 -14.70
N PRO A 219 3.48 -7.98 -16.03
CA PRO A 219 2.17 -7.72 -16.64
C PRO A 219 1.02 -8.52 -16.05
N GLY A 220 1.24 -9.79 -15.71
CA GLY A 220 0.24 -10.66 -15.06
C GLY A 220 -0.15 -10.24 -13.63
N GLN A 221 0.64 -9.38 -12.98
CA GLN A 221 0.37 -8.90 -11.62
C GLN A 221 -0.39 -7.56 -11.60
N HIS A 222 -0.45 -6.84 -12.73
CA HIS A 222 -1.13 -5.54 -12.81
C HIS A 222 -2.62 -5.61 -12.45
N ALA A 223 -3.33 -6.67 -12.88
CA ALA A 223 -4.73 -6.86 -12.53
C ALA A 223 -4.91 -7.07 -11.02
N ALA A 224 -4.03 -7.86 -10.40
CA ALA A 224 -4.04 -8.08 -8.96
C ALA A 224 -3.71 -6.81 -8.17
N LEU A 225 -2.75 -5.99 -8.65
CA LEU A 225 -2.43 -4.70 -8.05
C LEU A 225 -3.63 -3.74 -8.14
N LYS A 226 -4.24 -3.59 -9.31
CA LYS A 226 -5.45 -2.75 -9.48
C LYS A 226 -6.55 -3.15 -8.49
N GLN A 227 -6.84 -4.45 -8.41
CA GLN A 227 -7.82 -4.97 -7.45
C GLN A 227 -7.44 -4.64 -6.01
N THR A 228 -6.15 -4.74 -5.66
CA THR A 228 -5.66 -4.42 -4.30
C THR A 228 -5.81 -2.92 -4.01
N LEU A 229 -5.46 -2.05 -4.96
CA LEU A 229 -5.58 -0.61 -4.80
C LEU A 229 -7.03 -0.14 -4.62
N SER A 230 -7.99 -0.78 -5.30
CA SER A 230 -9.42 -0.40 -5.26
C SER A 230 -10.20 -1.00 -4.10
N LYS A 231 -9.64 -1.95 -3.34
CA LYS A 231 -10.34 -2.52 -2.18
C LYS A 231 -10.51 -1.48 -1.08
N SER A 232 -11.74 -1.32 -0.60
CA SER A 232 -12.04 -0.50 0.58
C SER A 232 -11.95 -1.28 1.90
N ARG A 233 -12.20 -2.58 1.86
CA ARG A 233 -12.19 -3.51 3.00
C ARG A 233 -11.59 -4.83 2.60
N VAL A 234 -11.17 -5.62 3.57
CA VAL A 234 -10.66 -6.97 3.38
C VAL A 234 -11.65 -7.95 3.97
N ASN A 235 -12.38 -8.62 3.08
CA ASN A 235 -13.29 -9.68 3.47
C ASN A 235 -12.65 -11.04 3.17
N GLY A 236 -12.23 -11.74 4.22
CA GLY A 236 -11.49 -12.99 4.08
C GLY A 236 -11.18 -13.63 5.42
N ARG A 237 -10.72 -14.85 5.38
CA ARG A 237 -10.28 -15.57 6.57
C ARG A 237 -8.86 -15.16 6.93
N PRO A 238 -8.61 -14.59 8.13
CA PRO A 238 -7.26 -14.32 8.60
C PRO A 238 -6.42 -15.61 8.66
N ILE A 239 -5.10 -15.46 8.61
CA ILE A 239 -4.20 -16.59 8.86
C ILE A 239 -4.47 -17.08 10.29
N TYR A 240 -4.76 -18.36 10.42
CA TYR A 240 -5.19 -19.03 11.68
C TYR A 240 -6.57 -18.60 12.21
N GLY A 241 -7.34 -17.79 11.49
CA GLY A 241 -8.73 -17.48 11.86
C GLY A 241 -9.65 -18.67 11.65
N ALA A 242 -10.67 -18.82 12.49
CA ALA A 242 -11.67 -19.87 12.34
C ALA A 242 -12.73 -19.53 11.30
N SER A 243 -13.06 -18.24 11.16
CA SER A 243 -14.15 -17.74 10.31
C SER A 243 -13.67 -16.64 9.37
N GLN A 244 -14.54 -16.29 8.43
CA GLN A 244 -14.37 -15.12 7.56
C GLN A 244 -14.68 -13.85 8.36
N GLU A 245 -13.83 -12.86 8.24
CA GLU A 245 -13.95 -11.57 8.88
C GLU A 245 -13.93 -10.45 7.85
N ASP A 246 -14.65 -9.37 8.17
CA ASP A 246 -14.64 -8.13 7.41
C ASP A 246 -13.77 -7.11 8.14
N ARG A 247 -12.55 -6.93 7.65
CA ARG A 247 -11.53 -6.10 8.28
C ARG A 247 -11.38 -4.76 7.56
N PRO A 248 -11.19 -3.67 8.31
CA PRO A 248 -10.98 -2.36 7.71
C PRO A 248 -9.65 -2.31 6.95
N ARG A 249 -9.61 -1.52 5.87
CA ARG A 249 -8.37 -1.13 5.22
C ARG A 249 -7.85 0.15 5.85
N TYR A 250 -6.58 0.14 6.24
CA TYR A 250 -5.86 1.33 6.69
C TYR A 250 -4.86 1.83 5.63
N THR A 251 -4.33 0.93 4.81
CA THR A 251 -3.18 1.19 3.95
C THR A 251 -3.49 2.11 2.78
N SER A 252 -2.64 3.10 2.61
CA SER A 252 -2.42 3.80 1.34
C SER A 252 -1.10 3.36 0.70
N PHE A 253 -0.98 3.56 -0.61
CA PHE A 253 0.18 3.11 -1.37
C PHE A 253 0.98 4.30 -1.91
N VAL A 254 2.28 4.11 -1.97
CA VAL A 254 3.26 4.95 -2.66
C VAL A 254 4.15 4.06 -3.52
N ALA A 255 4.89 4.63 -4.46
CA ALA A 255 5.79 3.84 -5.29
C ALA A 255 7.11 4.55 -5.56
N THR A 256 8.15 3.75 -5.83
CA THR A 256 9.44 4.24 -6.31
C THR A 256 9.85 3.51 -7.58
N THR A 257 10.56 4.20 -8.45
CA THR A 257 11.18 3.59 -9.63
C THR A 257 12.37 4.43 -10.13
N ASN A 258 13.29 3.79 -10.82
CA ASN A 258 14.36 4.45 -11.56
C ASN A 258 14.03 4.61 -13.06
N ASN A 259 12.99 3.93 -13.51
CA ASN A 259 12.56 3.98 -14.90
C ASN A 259 11.77 5.27 -15.19
N PRO A 260 12.18 6.12 -16.15
CA PRO A 260 11.44 7.34 -16.49
C PRO A 260 10.07 7.08 -17.13
N HIS A 261 9.80 5.86 -17.60
CA HIS A 261 8.54 5.45 -18.23
C HIS A 261 7.97 4.18 -17.60
N PRO A 262 7.56 4.22 -16.32
CA PRO A 262 7.20 3.02 -15.57
C PRO A 262 5.79 2.49 -15.86
N LEU A 263 4.93 3.28 -16.50
CA LEU A 263 3.53 2.94 -16.68
C LEU A 263 3.31 2.15 -17.97
N THR A 264 2.77 0.94 -17.86
CA THR A 264 2.50 0.06 -19.01
C THR A 264 1.03 -0.02 -19.37
N ASP A 265 0.11 0.38 -18.46
CA ASP A 265 -1.31 0.26 -18.61
C ASP A 265 -1.97 1.63 -18.77
N THR A 266 -2.47 1.91 -19.97
CA THR A 266 -3.11 3.19 -20.32
C THR A 266 -4.37 3.47 -19.51
N THR A 267 -5.17 2.44 -19.19
CA THR A 267 -6.43 2.59 -18.43
C THR A 267 -6.19 2.72 -16.94
N GLY A 268 -5.10 2.13 -16.44
CA GLY A 268 -4.71 2.17 -15.03
C GLY A 268 -3.85 3.37 -14.66
N SER A 269 -3.33 4.12 -15.65
CA SER A 269 -2.40 5.24 -15.42
C SER A 269 -2.99 6.35 -14.55
N ARG A 270 -4.30 6.54 -14.55
CA ARG A 270 -5.02 7.51 -13.71
C ARG A 270 -4.79 7.35 -12.20
N ARG A 271 -4.27 6.19 -11.77
CA ARG A 271 -3.98 5.91 -10.35
C ARG A 271 -2.63 6.43 -9.87
N TYR A 272 -1.76 6.84 -10.78
CA TYR A 272 -0.40 7.22 -10.42
C TYR A 272 -0.23 8.73 -10.44
N ILE A 273 0.28 9.31 -9.35
CA ILE A 273 0.69 10.71 -9.30
C ILE A 273 2.21 10.71 -9.47
N CYS A 274 2.66 10.82 -10.72
CA CYS A 274 4.06 10.70 -11.07
C CYS A 274 4.84 11.99 -10.77
N ILE A 275 5.94 11.87 -10.02
CA ILE A 275 6.81 12.96 -9.61
C ILE A 275 8.23 12.61 -10.04
N THR A 276 8.77 13.36 -10.97
CA THR A 276 10.16 13.17 -11.44
C THR A 276 11.11 14.00 -10.62
N ILE A 277 12.08 13.35 -9.98
CA ILE A 277 13.22 14.00 -9.37
C ILE A 277 14.25 14.29 -10.48
N PRO A 278 14.54 15.55 -10.79
CA PRO A 278 15.45 15.91 -11.87
C PRO A 278 16.85 15.32 -11.66
N LYS A 279 17.52 14.99 -12.78
CA LYS A 279 18.86 14.42 -12.72
C LYS A 279 19.83 15.35 -11.99
N GLY A 280 20.57 14.79 -11.04
CA GLY A 280 21.54 15.53 -10.22
C GLY A 280 20.92 16.27 -9.03
N GLN A 281 19.61 16.18 -8.82
CA GLN A 281 18.94 16.70 -7.63
C GLN A 281 18.65 15.57 -6.64
N TYR A 282 18.55 15.94 -5.37
CA TYR A 282 18.31 15.03 -4.26
C TYR A 282 17.13 15.53 -3.44
N ILE A 283 16.38 14.57 -2.89
CA ILE A 283 15.29 14.89 -1.97
C ILE A 283 15.89 15.33 -0.64
N ASP A 284 15.40 16.44 -0.08
CA ASP A 284 15.83 16.89 1.26
C ASP A 284 15.27 15.96 2.34
N ASN A 285 16.11 15.01 2.76
CA ASN A 285 15.84 14.10 3.86
C ASN A 285 16.51 14.53 5.18
N ALA A 286 17.26 15.61 5.22
CA ALA A 286 17.98 16.06 6.42
C ALA A 286 17.11 16.90 7.36
N GLY A 287 16.22 17.75 6.80
CA GLY A 287 15.37 18.64 7.56
C GLY A 287 14.37 17.92 8.46
N GLU A 288 14.04 18.51 9.59
CA GLU A 288 13.02 18.01 10.49
C GLU A 288 11.61 18.15 9.87
N ILE A 289 10.73 17.24 10.22
CA ILE A 289 9.30 17.26 9.88
C ILE A 289 8.54 17.46 11.18
N ASP A 290 7.78 18.53 11.27
CA ASP A 290 6.83 18.75 12.35
C ASP A 290 5.60 17.86 12.12
N TYR A 291 5.67 16.63 12.59
CA TYR A 291 4.60 15.64 12.38
C TYR A 291 3.31 16.00 13.12
N GLU A 292 3.43 16.66 14.26
CA GLU A 292 2.24 17.04 15.04
C GLU A 292 1.43 18.07 14.27
N GLN A 293 2.07 19.11 13.75
CA GLN A 293 1.40 20.14 12.97
C GLN A 293 1.00 19.64 11.57
N LEU A 294 1.81 18.76 10.95
CA LEU A 294 1.48 18.15 9.68
C LEU A 294 0.15 17.38 9.74
N TYR A 295 0.00 16.51 10.72
CA TYR A 295 -1.21 15.70 10.86
C TYR A 295 -2.36 16.48 11.51
N ALA A 296 -2.09 17.50 12.33
CA ALA A 296 -3.09 18.43 12.81
C ALA A 296 -3.71 19.24 11.66
N GLN A 297 -2.92 19.67 10.67
CA GLN A 297 -3.42 20.31 9.44
C GLN A 297 -4.37 19.37 8.70
N VAL A 298 -3.93 18.14 8.40
CA VAL A 298 -4.75 17.19 7.63
C VAL A 298 -6.02 16.83 8.37
N LEU A 299 -5.96 16.65 9.70
CA LEU A 299 -7.14 16.41 10.52
C LEU A 299 -8.11 17.59 10.45
N TYR A 300 -7.64 18.82 10.60
CA TYR A 300 -8.44 20.03 10.50
C TYR A 300 -9.11 20.18 9.13
N GLU A 301 -8.35 19.94 8.05
CA GLU A 301 -8.88 19.96 6.69
C GLU A 301 -10.01 18.94 6.49
N LEU A 302 -9.89 17.75 7.08
CA LEU A 302 -10.90 16.69 7.00
C LEU A 302 -12.13 16.97 7.87
N THR A 303 -11.93 17.40 9.12
CA THR A 303 -13.03 17.47 10.10
C THR A 303 -13.73 18.81 10.13
N GLU A 304 -12.97 19.92 10.02
CA GLU A 304 -13.51 21.28 10.13
C GLU A 304 -13.81 21.87 8.75
N GLN A 305 -12.86 21.81 7.83
CA GLN A 305 -13.05 22.34 6.47
C GLN A 305 -13.87 21.39 5.59
N LYS A 306 -13.95 20.11 5.94
CA LYS A 306 -14.60 19.06 5.13
C LYS A 306 -14.05 19.04 3.72
N ALA A 307 -12.75 19.27 3.59
CA ALA A 307 -12.07 19.28 2.32
C ALA A 307 -12.15 17.89 1.66
N PRO A 308 -12.34 17.81 0.34
CA PRO A 308 -12.42 16.53 -0.36
C PRO A 308 -11.12 15.74 -0.19
N TYR A 309 -11.27 14.45 0.04
CA TYR A 309 -10.18 13.49 0.15
C TYR A 309 -10.24 12.44 -0.98
N TRP A 310 -10.97 12.74 -2.03
CA TRP A 310 -11.05 11.97 -3.28
C TRP A 310 -10.82 12.89 -4.47
N PHE A 311 -10.43 12.32 -5.59
CA PHE A 311 -10.28 13.04 -6.85
C PHE A 311 -11.59 13.03 -7.63
N ASN A 312 -12.01 14.17 -8.13
CA ASN A 312 -13.14 14.28 -9.03
C ASN A 312 -12.77 13.80 -10.45
N ASN A 313 -13.76 13.67 -11.34
CA ASN A 313 -13.54 13.16 -12.69
C ASN A 313 -12.59 14.04 -13.54
N GLU A 314 -12.57 15.34 -13.31
CA GLU A 314 -11.71 16.27 -14.04
C GLU A 314 -10.25 16.11 -13.58
N GLU A 315 -10.02 16.00 -12.27
CA GLU A 315 -8.71 15.75 -11.69
C GLU A 315 -8.17 14.38 -12.15
N VAL A 316 -9.02 13.35 -12.14
CA VAL A 316 -8.65 12.01 -12.64
C VAL A 316 -8.25 12.06 -14.12
N ALA A 317 -9.02 12.77 -14.96
CA ALA A 317 -8.70 12.93 -16.38
C ALA A 317 -7.39 13.72 -16.55
N ARG A 318 -7.16 14.74 -15.74
CA ARG A 318 -5.94 15.54 -15.77
C ARG A 318 -4.71 14.73 -15.34
N ILE A 319 -4.80 13.96 -14.27
CA ILE A 319 -3.73 13.04 -13.84
C ILE A 319 -3.41 12.05 -14.97
N GLN A 320 -4.43 11.48 -15.61
CA GLN A 320 -4.23 10.57 -16.74
C GLN A 320 -3.51 11.26 -17.93
N GLN A 321 -3.84 12.50 -18.20
CA GLN A 321 -3.18 13.30 -19.25
C GLN A 321 -1.69 13.56 -18.91
N LEU A 322 -1.38 13.94 -17.69
CA LEU A 322 0.00 14.13 -17.21
C LEU A 322 0.81 12.84 -17.34
N ASN A 323 0.18 11.70 -17.09
CA ASN A 323 0.83 10.40 -17.12
C ASN A 323 1.13 9.87 -18.53
N VAL A 324 0.67 10.52 -19.59
CA VAL A 324 1.04 10.15 -20.98
C VAL A 324 2.56 10.19 -21.17
N SER A 325 3.25 11.15 -20.56
CA SER A 325 4.71 11.28 -20.63
C SER A 325 5.46 10.15 -19.90
N TYR A 326 4.83 9.46 -18.97
CA TYR A 326 5.38 8.38 -18.18
C TYR A 326 5.03 6.98 -18.69
N MET A 327 4.27 6.91 -19.79
CA MET A 327 3.94 5.62 -20.40
C MET A 327 5.17 4.94 -20.98
N ALA A 328 5.31 3.65 -20.72
CA ALA A 328 6.36 2.84 -21.31
C ALA A 328 6.32 2.93 -22.84
N LYS A 329 7.44 3.30 -23.40
CA LYS A 329 7.60 3.26 -24.84
C LYS A 329 7.67 1.78 -25.24
N LYS A 330 6.60 1.24 -25.80
CA LYS A 330 6.65 -0.10 -26.37
C LYS A 330 7.71 -0.12 -27.44
N ASP A 331 8.57 -1.15 -27.42
CA ASP A 331 9.50 -1.35 -28.51
C ASP A 331 8.71 -1.60 -29.81
N MET A 332 9.24 -1.15 -30.93
CA MET A 332 8.61 -1.35 -32.23
C MET A 332 8.37 -2.84 -32.53
N ALA A 333 9.21 -3.72 -32.03
CA ALA A 333 9.05 -5.17 -32.14
C ALA A 333 7.81 -5.68 -31.39
N ASP A 334 7.56 -5.17 -30.18
CA ASP A 334 6.37 -5.51 -29.40
C ASP A 334 5.09 -5.00 -30.09
N MET A 335 5.11 -3.77 -30.62
CA MET A 335 3.99 -3.20 -31.35
C MET A 335 3.67 -4.01 -32.62
N VAL A 336 4.71 -4.43 -33.36
CA VAL A 336 4.54 -5.30 -34.52
C VAL A 336 3.92 -6.63 -34.12
N ASN A 337 4.40 -7.28 -33.08
CA ASN A 337 3.87 -8.57 -32.61
C ASN A 337 2.43 -8.49 -32.06
N ILE A 338 2.00 -7.32 -31.56
CA ILE A 338 0.64 -7.08 -31.12
C ILE A 338 -0.30 -6.86 -32.32
N CYS A 339 0.17 -6.12 -33.32
CA CYS A 339 -0.65 -5.79 -34.49
C CYS A 339 -0.66 -6.86 -35.57
N PHE A 340 0.42 -7.62 -35.68
CA PHE A 340 0.64 -8.54 -36.79
C PHE A 340 1.24 -9.86 -36.36
N ARG A 341 0.96 -10.90 -37.14
CA ARG A 341 1.69 -12.17 -37.11
C ARG A 341 2.16 -12.58 -38.50
N LYS A 342 3.12 -13.49 -38.54
CA LYS A 342 3.52 -14.13 -39.80
C LYS A 342 2.41 -15.05 -40.30
N PRO A 343 2.22 -15.13 -41.64
CA PRO A 343 1.31 -16.12 -42.22
C PRO A 343 1.86 -17.53 -42.00
N LYS A 344 0.97 -18.47 -41.76
CA LYS A 344 1.28 -19.92 -41.81
C LYS A 344 1.22 -20.40 -43.28
N GLU A 345 1.76 -21.59 -43.52
CA GLU A 345 1.73 -22.21 -44.85
C GLU A 345 0.27 -22.37 -45.33
N GLY A 346 -0.05 -21.84 -46.54
CA GLY A 346 -1.37 -21.87 -47.11
C GLY A 346 -2.30 -20.73 -46.66
N GLU A 347 -1.90 -19.84 -45.77
CA GLU A 347 -2.71 -18.67 -45.38
C GLU A 347 -2.58 -17.50 -46.36
N VAL A 348 -3.70 -16.82 -46.67
CA VAL A 348 -3.70 -15.62 -47.49
C VAL A 348 -3.24 -14.42 -46.66
N ALA A 349 -2.01 -13.99 -46.89
CA ALA A 349 -1.40 -12.84 -46.23
C ALA A 349 -1.73 -11.51 -46.94
N ARG A 350 -1.80 -10.43 -46.18
CA ARG A 350 -1.80 -9.07 -46.74
C ARG A 350 -0.34 -8.62 -46.98
N SER A 351 -0.12 -7.99 -48.14
CA SER A 351 1.17 -7.39 -48.47
C SER A 351 1.10 -5.90 -48.20
N LEU A 352 1.74 -5.44 -47.11
CA LEU A 352 1.65 -4.06 -46.61
C LEU A 352 3.04 -3.40 -46.58
N ASN A 353 3.12 -2.14 -47.04
CA ASN A 353 4.32 -1.32 -46.89
C ASN A 353 4.39 -0.66 -45.50
N CYS A 354 5.53 -0.03 -45.18
CA CYS A 354 5.71 0.63 -43.89
C CYS A 354 4.71 1.75 -43.60
N ASN A 355 4.11 2.40 -44.60
CA ASN A 355 3.09 3.42 -44.40
C ASN A 355 1.79 2.78 -43.87
N SER A 356 1.30 1.74 -44.57
CA SER A 356 0.08 1.03 -44.17
C SER A 356 0.26 0.27 -42.83
N LEU A 357 1.45 -0.28 -42.55
CA LEU A 357 1.76 -0.85 -41.28
C LEU A 357 1.73 0.19 -40.14
N MET A 358 2.31 1.39 -40.37
CA MET A 358 2.29 2.48 -39.39
C MET A 358 0.89 3.03 -39.13
N GLU A 359 0.00 3.06 -40.13
CA GLU A 359 -1.40 3.46 -39.94
C GLU A 359 -2.12 2.52 -38.94
N ILE A 360 -1.90 1.21 -39.08
CA ILE A 360 -2.49 0.22 -38.16
C ILE A 360 -1.85 0.36 -36.77
N ILE A 361 -0.52 0.47 -36.68
CA ILE A 361 0.19 0.65 -35.43
C ILE A 361 -0.23 1.94 -34.72
N THR A 362 -0.34 3.06 -35.42
CA THR A 362 -0.74 4.35 -34.82
C THR A 362 -2.19 4.37 -34.35
N ARG A 363 -3.08 3.60 -34.97
CA ARG A 363 -4.45 3.42 -34.47
C ARG A 363 -4.50 2.73 -33.13
N GLU A 364 -3.68 1.70 -32.94
CA GLU A 364 -3.58 0.95 -31.69
C GLU A 364 -2.70 1.65 -30.64
N PHE A 365 -1.67 2.34 -31.10
CA PHE A 365 -0.71 3.08 -30.26
C PHE A 365 -0.65 4.55 -30.65
N PRO A 366 -1.64 5.37 -30.24
CA PRO A 366 -1.71 6.79 -30.65
C PRO A 366 -0.53 7.66 -30.20
N THR A 367 0.25 7.18 -29.24
CA THR A 367 1.45 7.88 -28.72
C THR A 367 2.64 7.82 -29.68
N ILE A 368 2.62 6.91 -30.67
CA ILE A 368 3.72 6.80 -31.62
C ILE A 368 3.57 7.82 -32.73
N GLN A 369 4.62 8.59 -33.00
CA GLN A 369 4.61 9.55 -34.09
C GLN A 369 4.86 8.87 -35.45
N ASN A 370 4.00 9.10 -36.43
CA ASN A 370 4.15 8.58 -37.78
C ASN A 370 5.14 9.46 -38.57
N THR A 371 6.43 9.40 -38.24
CA THR A 371 7.52 10.12 -38.89
C THR A 371 8.28 9.24 -39.86
N HIS A 372 9.06 9.87 -40.75
CA HIS A 372 9.96 9.14 -41.67
C HIS A 372 10.96 8.25 -40.90
N SER A 373 11.54 8.76 -39.82
CA SER A 373 12.48 8.03 -38.96
C SER A 373 11.82 6.78 -38.34
N THR A 374 10.58 6.91 -37.87
CA THR A 374 9.83 5.80 -37.26
C THR A 374 9.51 4.70 -38.28
N LYS A 375 9.21 5.09 -39.56
CA LYS A 375 9.00 4.13 -40.63
C LYS A 375 10.25 3.38 -41.04
N ILE A 376 11.41 4.06 -41.05
CA ILE A 376 12.72 3.38 -41.26
C ILE A 376 12.98 2.38 -40.14
N TYR A 377 12.73 2.78 -38.88
CA TYR A 377 12.90 1.91 -37.76
C TYR A 377 11.95 0.70 -37.84
N LEU A 378 10.68 0.89 -38.17
CA LEU A 378 9.72 -0.19 -38.41
C LEU A 378 10.22 -1.16 -39.51
N GLY A 379 10.71 -0.67 -40.61
CA GLY A 379 11.25 -1.54 -41.70
C GLY A 379 12.43 -2.40 -41.22
N ARG A 380 13.34 -1.84 -40.42
CA ARG A 380 14.44 -2.60 -39.80
C ARG A 380 13.90 -3.66 -38.82
N THR A 381 12.92 -3.31 -38.02
CA THR A 381 12.28 -4.22 -37.05
C THR A 381 11.55 -5.36 -37.75
N MET A 382 10.81 -5.09 -38.84
CA MET A 382 10.13 -6.15 -39.63
C MET A 382 11.13 -7.17 -40.18
N LYS A 383 12.29 -6.69 -40.70
CA LYS A 383 13.38 -7.58 -41.17
C LYS A 383 14.00 -8.37 -40.02
N ALA A 384 14.28 -7.72 -38.89
CA ALA A 384 14.85 -8.37 -37.70
C ALA A 384 13.92 -9.45 -37.13
N LEU A 385 12.61 -9.22 -37.16
CA LEU A 385 11.60 -10.21 -36.77
C LEU A 385 11.41 -11.31 -37.83
N GLY A 386 12.08 -11.23 -39.01
CA GLY A 386 12.04 -12.24 -40.05
C GLY A 386 10.71 -12.30 -40.83
N TYR A 387 10.03 -11.16 -41.03
CA TYR A 387 8.90 -11.10 -41.96
C TYR A 387 9.41 -11.13 -43.39
N GLU A 388 8.79 -11.97 -44.25
CA GLU A 388 9.09 -11.99 -45.68
C GLU A 388 8.68 -10.67 -46.35
N SER A 389 9.55 -10.12 -47.19
CA SER A 389 9.28 -8.92 -47.95
C SER A 389 9.44 -9.13 -49.45
N THR A 390 8.58 -8.51 -50.23
CA THR A 390 8.67 -8.41 -51.65
C THR A 390 8.81 -6.93 -52.05
N GLU A 391 9.65 -6.60 -53.03
CA GLU A 391 9.75 -5.21 -53.50
C GLU A 391 8.74 -4.95 -54.61
N TRP A 392 8.00 -3.85 -54.46
CA TRP A 392 7.10 -3.33 -55.46
C TRP A 392 7.38 -1.85 -55.66
N GLY A 393 7.85 -1.47 -56.86
CA GLY A 393 8.22 -0.07 -57.13
C GLY A 393 9.31 0.48 -56.21
N HIS A 394 10.34 -0.30 -55.89
CA HIS A 394 11.43 0.02 -54.94
C HIS A 394 10.96 0.23 -53.47
N ILE A 395 9.71 -0.14 -53.15
CA ILE A 395 9.19 -0.07 -51.77
C ILE A 395 9.02 -1.49 -51.24
N PRO A 396 9.61 -1.82 -50.08
CA PRO A 396 9.43 -3.13 -49.46
C PRO A 396 8.01 -3.30 -48.93
N HIS A 397 7.37 -4.39 -49.28
CA HIS A 397 6.06 -4.83 -48.79
C HIS A 397 6.23 -6.12 -47.98
N TYR A 398 5.72 -6.15 -46.78
CA TYR A 398 5.84 -7.27 -45.83
C TYR A 398 4.57 -8.12 -45.84
N LYS A 399 4.73 -9.45 -45.91
CA LYS A 399 3.60 -10.39 -45.77
C LYS A 399 3.18 -10.50 -44.31
N VAL A 400 2.00 -10.06 -43.97
CA VAL A 400 1.47 -10.02 -42.58
C VAL A 400 0.03 -10.52 -42.52
N ILE A 401 -0.35 -11.05 -41.35
CA ILE A 401 -1.74 -11.24 -40.93
C ILE A 401 -2.03 -10.24 -39.82
N PRO A 402 -2.93 -9.23 -40.04
CA PRO A 402 -3.35 -8.34 -38.97
C PRO A 402 -4.10 -9.12 -37.88
N LEU A 403 -3.77 -8.85 -36.60
CA LEU A 403 -4.42 -9.49 -35.43
C LEU A 403 -5.56 -8.65 -34.88
N LEU A 404 -5.59 -7.37 -35.22
CA LEU A 404 -6.63 -6.42 -34.80
C LEU A 404 -7.65 -6.29 -35.94
N ALA A 405 -8.94 -6.26 -35.60
CA ALA A 405 -10.00 -6.06 -36.54
C ALA A 405 -9.82 -4.69 -37.25
N ALA A 406 -9.97 -4.68 -38.57
CA ALA A 406 -9.83 -3.51 -39.42
C ALA A 406 -10.89 -2.46 -39.13
#